data_9f131961466b2b4bac4391f2131c31f3
#
_entry.id   9f131961466b2b4bac4391f2131c31f3
#
_cell.length_a   1.000
_cell.length_b   1.000
_cell.length_c   1.000
_cell.angle_alpha   90.00
_cell.angle_beta   90.00
_cell.angle_gamma   90.00
#
_symmetry.space_group_name_H-M   'P 1'
#
loop_
_entity.id
_entity.type
_entity.pdbx_description
1 polymer ?
#
loop_
_entity_poly.entity_id
_entity_poly.type
_entity_poly.pdbx_seq_one_letter_code
_entity_poly.pdbx_strand_id
1 'polypeptide(L)'
;VYADDASVVDDYRKLAASGDVVASEAYLNTQGYRLIGQKRYPAAVQVLALVTQLFPASGNAWDSLGEASLLAGDRAAARRHYEKALALDPTLNSATTALERIGAD
;
A
#
# COMPACT_ATOMS: atom_id res chain seq x y z
N VAL A 1 19.23 13.30 5.60
CA VAL A 1 18.54 13.75 4.40
C VAL A 1 18.07 12.54 3.59
N TYR A 2 16.80 12.52 3.33
CA TYR A 2 16.20 11.42 2.57
C TYR A 2 16.31 11.72 1.07
N ALA A 3 16.42 10.67 0.28
CA ALA A 3 16.30 10.79 -1.16
C ALA A 3 14.92 11.35 -1.51
N ASP A 4 14.81 11.98 -2.67
CA ASP A 4 13.54 12.41 -3.21
C ASP A 4 12.58 11.23 -3.31
N ASP A 5 11.34 11.41 -2.88
CA ASP A 5 10.34 10.34 -2.85
C ASP A 5 10.13 9.70 -4.23
N ALA A 6 10.14 10.52 -5.28
CA ALA A 6 9.99 10.01 -6.65
C ALA A 6 11.16 9.10 -7.01
N SER A 7 12.38 9.44 -6.60
CA SER A 7 13.57 8.63 -6.84
C SER A 7 13.49 7.29 -6.11
N VAL A 8 13.02 7.30 -4.86
CA VAL A 8 12.85 6.08 -4.06
C VAL A 8 11.84 5.15 -4.73
N VAL A 9 10.71 5.68 -5.18
CA VAL A 9 9.68 4.90 -5.84
C VAL A 9 10.20 4.32 -7.16
N ASP A 10 10.96 5.11 -7.92
CA ASP A 10 11.55 4.64 -9.18
C ASP A 10 12.50 3.48 -8.95
N ASP A 11 13.30 3.53 -7.88
CA ASP A 11 14.23 2.46 -7.54
C ASP A 11 13.48 1.15 -7.29
N TYR A 12 12.38 1.20 -6.52
CA TYR A 12 11.56 0.02 -6.29
C TYR A 12 10.88 -0.48 -7.56
N ARG A 13 10.43 0.43 -8.42
CA ARG A 13 9.82 0.07 -9.69
C ARG A 13 10.82 -0.64 -10.61
N LYS A 14 12.06 -0.18 -10.63
CA LYS A 14 13.14 -0.81 -11.41
C LYS A 14 13.45 -2.21 -10.89
N LEU A 15 13.49 -2.38 -9.57
CA LEU A 15 13.71 -3.69 -8.97
C LEU A 15 12.59 -4.66 -9.36
N ALA A 16 11.35 -4.20 -9.33
CA ALA A 16 10.21 -5.01 -9.73
C ALA A 16 10.31 -5.42 -11.21
N ALA A 17 10.70 -4.49 -12.06
CA ALA A 17 10.81 -4.73 -13.50
C ALA A 17 11.96 -5.72 -13.83
N SER A 18 12.99 -5.76 -12.99
CA SER A 18 14.14 -6.65 -13.21
C SER A 18 13.82 -8.13 -12.94
N GLY A 19 12.71 -8.41 -12.27
CA GLY A 19 12.37 -9.77 -11.85
C GLY A 19 13.21 -10.27 -10.70
N ASP A 20 13.90 -9.40 -10.00
CA ASP A 20 14.74 -9.75 -8.86
C ASP A 20 13.87 -10.24 -7.69
N VAL A 21 14.40 -11.17 -6.90
CA VAL A 21 13.70 -11.72 -5.74
C VAL A 21 13.37 -10.66 -4.70
N VAL A 22 14.13 -9.56 -4.65
CA VAL A 22 13.85 -8.46 -3.72
C VAL A 22 12.55 -7.73 -4.07
N ALA A 23 11.99 -7.96 -5.26
CA ALA A 23 10.71 -7.40 -5.65
C ALA A 23 9.53 -8.26 -5.19
N SER A 24 9.72 -9.12 -4.20
CA SER A 24 8.64 -9.94 -3.64
C SER A 24 7.60 -9.07 -2.96
N GLU A 25 6.39 -9.61 -2.85
CA GLU A 25 5.30 -8.91 -2.17
C GLU A 25 5.70 -8.54 -0.74
N ALA A 26 6.25 -9.49 0.01
CA ALA A 26 6.64 -9.25 1.41
C ALA A 26 7.68 -8.15 1.53
N TYR A 27 8.69 -8.16 0.67
CA TYR A 27 9.73 -7.15 0.69
C TYR A 27 9.18 -5.76 0.41
N LEU A 28 8.41 -5.62 -0.68
CA LEU A 28 7.86 -4.33 -1.07
C LEU A 28 6.85 -3.81 -0.05
N ASN A 29 6.05 -4.70 0.51
CA ASN A 29 5.11 -4.33 1.56
C ASN A 29 5.83 -3.79 2.78
N THR A 30 6.94 -4.43 3.17
CA THR A 30 7.79 -3.97 4.28
C THR A 30 8.35 -2.58 3.99
N GLN A 31 8.78 -2.33 2.76
CA GLN A 31 9.31 -1.01 2.39
C GLN A 31 8.21 0.05 2.45
N GLY A 32 6.98 -0.29 2.05
CA GLY A 32 5.84 0.61 2.19
C GLY A 32 5.61 1.00 3.65
N TYR A 33 5.63 0.03 4.56
CA TYR A 33 5.45 0.29 5.99
C TYR A 33 6.62 1.07 6.59
N ARG A 34 7.82 0.86 6.09
CA ARG A 34 8.97 1.66 6.51
C ARG A 34 8.74 3.15 6.18
N LEU A 35 8.23 3.42 4.99
CA LEU A 35 7.92 4.79 4.59
C LEU A 35 6.81 5.38 5.44
N ILE A 36 5.80 4.59 5.79
CA ILE A 36 4.75 5.00 6.72
C ILE A 36 5.37 5.40 8.07
N GLY A 37 6.28 4.59 8.60
CA GLY A 37 6.96 4.88 9.85
C GLY A 37 7.78 6.17 9.81
N GLN A 38 8.27 6.55 8.64
CA GLN A 38 8.98 7.80 8.42
C GLN A 38 8.04 8.97 8.10
N LYS A 39 6.73 8.73 8.12
CA LYS A 39 5.69 9.70 7.76
C LYS A 39 5.80 10.21 6.32
N ARG A 40 6.38 9.40 5.45
CA ARG A 40 6.51 9.71 4.02
C ARG A 40 5.34 9.06 3.27
N TYR A 41 4.15 9.54 3.57
CA TYR A 41 2.92 8.88 3.12
C TYR A 41 2.73 8.87 1.60
N PRO A 42 3.01 9.95 0.85
CA PRO A 42 2.90 9.87 -0.60
C PRO A 42 3.79 8.81 -1.23
N ALA A 43 5.02 8.67 -0.74
CA ALA A 43 5.92 7.63 -1.23
C ALA A 43 5.41 6.24 -0.84
N ALA A 44 4.89 6.09 0.37
CA ALA A 44 4.31 4.82 0.83
C ALA A 44 3.15 4.40 -0.06
N VAL A 45 2.26 5.34 -0.40
CA VAL A 45 1.14 5.06 -1.30
C VAL A 45 1.64 4.56 -2.65
N GLN A 46 2.68 5.19 -3.21
CA GLN A 46 3.20 4.79 -4.50
C GLN A 46 3.85 3.40 -4.48
N VAL A 47 4.62 3.10 -3.44
CA VAL A 47 5.24 1.78 -3.30
C VAL A 47 4.17 0.70 -3.10
N LEU A 48 3.18 0.95 -2.24
CA LEU A 48 2.13 -0.02 -1.99
C LEU A 48 1.19 -0.16 -3.19
N ALA A 49 0.98 0.91 -3.95
CA ALA A 49 0.25 0.81 -5.22
C ALA A 49 0.98 -0.10 -6.20
N LEU A 50 2.31 -0.03 -6.24
CA LEU A 50 3.10 -0.93 -7.07
C LEU A 50 2.88 -2.39 -6.65
N VAL A 51 2.79 -2.65 -5.35
CA VAL A 51 2.51 -4.02 -4.86
C VAL A 51 1.17 -4.53 -5.41
N THR A 52 0.14 -3.69 -5.42
CA THR A 52 -1.16 -4.11 -5.97
C THR A 52 -1.11 -4.34 -7.48
N GLN A 53 -0.22 -3.64 -8.19
CA GLN A 53 -0.05 -3.86 -9.63
C GLN A 53 0.65 -5.18 -9.92
N LEU A 54 1.62 -5.56 -9.07
CA LEU A 54 2.38 -6.80 -9.24
C LEU A 54 1.62 -8.01 -8.69
N PHE A 55 0.82 -7.82 -7.66
CA PHE A 55 0.08 -8.89 -6.99
C PHE A 55 -1.40 -8.51 -6.85
N PRO A 56 -2.10 -8.36 -7.98
CA PRO A 56 -3.47 -7.81 -7.96
C PRO A 56 -4.50 -8.67 -7.23
N ALA A 57 -4.21 -9.94 -7.00
CA ALA A 57 -5.12 -10.83 -6.28
C ALA A 57 -4.86 -10.87 -4.78
N SER A 58 -3.88 -10.12 -4.28
CA SER A 58 -3.54 -10.11 -2.87
C SER A 58 -4.41 -9.13 -2.11
N GLY A 59 -5.36 -9.62 -1.31
CA GLY A 59 -6.16 -8.77 -0.44
C GLY A 59 -5.28 -7.97 0.53
N ASN A 60 -4.21 -8.60 1.04
CA ASN A 60 -3.28 -7.92 1.93
C ASN A 60 -2.61 -6.71 1.29
N ALA A 61 -2.26 -6.81 0.01
CA ALA A 61 -1.66 -5.69 -0.72
C ALA A 61 -2.63 -4.50 -0.79
N TRP A 62 -3.89 -4.76 -1.08
CA TRP A 62 -4.91 -3.71 -1.14
C TRP A 62 -5.20 -3.11 0.24
N ASP A 63 -5.19 -3.94 1.30
CA ASP A 63 -5.36 -3.49 2.68
C ASP A 63 -4.24 -2.52 3.06
N SER A 64 -2.99 -2.86 2.76
CA SER A 64 -1.84 -2.00 3.05
C SER A 64 -1.93 -0.67 2.29
N LEU A 65 -2.34 -0.71 1.03
CA LEU A 65 -2.53 0.50 0.23
C LEU A 65 -3.65 1.36 0.82
N GLY A 66 -4.71 0.74 1.31
CA GLY A 66 -5.79 1.45 2.00
C GLY A 66 -5.27 2.21 3.21
N GLU A 67 -4.44 1.56 4.02
CA GLU A 67 -3.87 2.19 5.21
C GLU A 67 -3.01 3.41 4.84
N ALA A 68 -2.12 3.26 3.86
CA ALA A 68 -1.27 4.36 3.43
C ALA A 68 -2.09 5.52 2.87
N SER A 69 -3.12 5.22 2.09
CA SER A 69 -4.00 6.23 1.52
C SER A 69 -4.74 7.01 2.61
N LEU A 70 -5.21 6.30 3.64
CA LEU A 70 -5.89 6.94 4.76
C LEU A 70 -4.95 7.88 5.51
N LEU A 71 -3.71 7.44 5.77
CA LEU A 71 -2.70 8.26 6.44
C LEU A 71 -2.29 9.45 5.59
N ALA A 72 -2.33 9.32 4.27
CA ALA A 72 -2.04 10.43 3.35
C ALA A 72 -3.22 11.41 3.24
N GLY A 73 -4.35 11.11 3.86
CA GLY A 73 -5.50 11.99 3.89
C GLY A 73 -6.51 11.75 2.76
N ASP A 74 -6.32 10.71 1.96
CA ASP A 74 -7.24 10.40 0.86
C ASP A 74 -8.24 9.32 1.31
N ARG A 75 -9.29 9.75 1.99
CA ARG A 75 -10.30 8.83 2.55
C ARG A 75 -11.08 8.09 1.46
N ALA A 76 -11.36 8.77 0.36
CA ALA A 76 -12.10 8.16 -0.75
C ALA A 76 -11.30 7.02 -1.39
N ALA A 77 -10.00 7.24 -1.63
CA ALA A 77 -9.13 6.20 -2.16
C ALA A 77 -8.99 5.05 -1.16
N ALA A 78 -8.80 5.38 0.12
CA ALA A 78 -8.69 4.36 1.18
C ALA A 78 -9.92 3.46 1.20
N ARG A 79 -11.12 4.05 1.10
CA ARG A 79 -12.36 3.26 1.07
C ARG A 79 -12.35 2.28 -0.10
N ARG A 80 -12.01 2.75 -1.29
CA ARG A 80 -11.98 1.88 -2.48
C ARG A 80 -10.99 0.73 -2.31
N HIS A 81 -9.82 1.02 -1.75
CA HIS A 81 -8.79 0.00 -1.57
C HIS A 81 -9.17 -1.04 -0.52
N TYR A 82 -9.76 -0.61 0.59
CA TYR A 82 -10.24 -1.54 1.62
C TYR A 82 -11.40 -2.40 1.10
N GLU A 83 -12.30 -1.81 0.33
CA GLU A 83 -13.38 -2.58 -0.28
C GLU A 83 -12.84 -3.64 -1.23
N LYS A 84 -11.82 -3.30 -2.03
CA LYS A 84 -11.17 -4.26 -2.91
C LYS A 84 -10.49 -5.37 -2.11
N ALA A 85 -9.83 -4.99 -1.01
CA ALA A 85 -9.17 -5.97 -0.13
C ALA A 85 -10.18 -7.00 0.38
N LEU A 86 -11.35 -6.54 0.85
CA LEU A 86 -12.38 -7.43 1.36
C LEU A 86 -13.05 -8.27 0.27
N ALA A 87 -13.13 -7.74 -0.95
CA ALA A 87 -13.63 -8.53 -2.08
C ALA A 87 -12.70 -9.70 -2.38
N LEU A 88 -11.40 -9.51 -2.19
CA LEU A 88 -10.40 -10.55 -2.43
C LEU A 88 -10.25 -11.48 -1.22
N ASP A 89 -10.35 -10.94 -0.02
CA ASP A 89 -10.21 -11.71 1.23
C ASP A 89 -11.18 -11.18 2.28
N PRO A 90 -12.38 -11.77 2.38
CA PRO A 90 -13.37 -11.31 3.34
C PRO A 90 -12.98 -11.47 4.83
N THR A 91 -11.87 -12.17 5.10
CA THR A 91 -11.42 -12.40 6.48
C THR A 91 -10.51 -11.31 7.01
N LEU A 92 -10.20 -10.28 6.22
CA LEU A 92 -9.30 -9.20 6.64
C LEU A 92 -10.00 -8.27 7.61
N ASN A 93 -9.87 -8.55 8.91
CA ASN A 93 -10.50 -7.75 9.96
C ASN A 93 -9.98 -6.31 10.00
N SER A 94 -8.72 -6.10 9.64
CA SER A 94 -8.14 -4.76 9.55
C SER A 94 -8.91 -3.88 8.56
N ALA A 95 -9.25 -4.44 7.41
CA ALA A 95 -10.01 -3.71 6.38
C ALA A 95 -11.44 -3.43 6.84
N THR A 96 -12.09 -4.39 7.49
CA THR A 96 -13.42 -4.21 8.04
C THR A 96 -13.45 -3.08 9.06
N THR A 97 -12.51 -3.10 9.99
CA THR A 97 -12.40 -2.08 11.05
C THR A 97 -12.14 -0.70 10.44
N ALA A 98 -11.25 -0.63 9.45
CA ALA A 98 -10.92 0.63 8.79
C ALA A 98 -12.14 1.22 8.08
N LEU A 99 -12.91 0.38 7.38
CA LEU A 99 -14.13 0.84 6.69
C LEU A 99 -15.18 1.34 7.66
N GLU A 100 -15.31 0.70 8.81
CA GLU A 100 -16.24 1.16 9.85
C GLU A 100 -15.85 2.56 10.32
N ARG A 101 -14.56 2.80 10.54
CA ARG A 101 -14.07 4.12 10.97
C ARG A 101 -14.29 5.17 9.89
N ILE A 102 -14.01 4.85 8.64
CA ILE A 102 -14.20 5.78 7.52
C ILE A 102 -15.69 6.11 7.37
N GLY A 103 -16.55 5.11 7.49
CA GLY A 103 -17.99 5.30 7.36
C GLY A 103 -18.62 6.06 8.52
N ALA A 104 -17.97 6.07 9.70
CA ALA A 104 -18.47 6.77 10.88
C ALA A 104 -18.26 8.28 10.82
N ASP A 105 -17.41 8.74 9.93
CA ASP A 105 -17.13 10.16 9.76
C ASP A 105 -17.97 10.72 8.62
#